data_45262d20c4628b34146665a61f781c7a
#
_entry.id   45262d20c4628b34146665a61f781c7a
#
_cell.length_a   1.000
_cell.length_b   1.000
_cell.length_c   1.000
_cell.angle_alpha   90.00
_cell.angle_beta   90.00
_cell.angle_gamma   90.00
#
_symmetry.space_group_name_H-M   'P 1'
#
loop_
_entity.id
_entity.type
_entity.pdbx_description
1 polymer ?
#
loop_
_entity_poly.entity_id
_entity_poly.type
_entity_poly.pdbx_seq_one_letter_code
_entity_poly.pdbx_strand_id
1 'polypeptide(L)'
;MVSLGGEFAWAQQSPTVTKSPLTSTSDLTIAVLKEIQDIEERAVAIAEDFPDNLYNSYRPKGDQDVRTAAEILLHIAEQNYSYASLMRTKQQQEALIASGKKPDAKDILTFVSKQDVVVKVKASFAAVREAIQDNPDPKKIEWWLYVIAHSNGHFGNLVTYYRDNGLVPPTSRQ
;
A
#
# COMPACT_ATOMS: atom_id res chain seq x y z
N MET A 1 -0.62 31.29 50.01
CA MET A 1 0.15 31.03 48.81
C MET A 1 0.64 29.59 48.87
N VAL A 2 0.00 28.68 48.17
CA VAL A 2 0.44 27.29 48.07
C VAL A 2 0.63 27.01 46.59
N SER A 3 1.88 26.82 46.16
CA SER A 3 2.25 26.44 44.80
C SER A 3 2.17 24.92 44.67
N LEU A 4 1.25 24.39 43.86
CA LEU A 4 1.20 23.01 43.45
C LEU A 4 1.81 22.92 42.03
N GLY A 5 3.11 22.70 41.94
CA GLY A 5 3.79 22.30 40.74
C GLY A 5 3.72 20.79 40.60
N GLY A 6 2.77 20.29 39.79
CA GLY A 6 2.71 18.89 39.38
C GLY A 6 3.44 18.72 38.06
N GLU A 7 4.67 18.22 38.08
CA GLU A 7 5.38 17.77 36.89
C GLU A 7 4.78 16.44 36.40
N PHE A 8 4.06 16.47 35.26
CA PHE A 8 3.68 15.25 34.55
C PHE A 8 4.87 14.70 33.77
N ALA A 9 5.63 13.80 34.36
CA ALA A 9 6.66 13.04 33.67
C ALA A 9 5.97 11.98 32.78
N TRP A 10 5.89 12.21 31.49
CA TRP A 10 5.56 11.20 30.50
C TRP A 10 6.77 10.29 30.34
N ALA A 11 6.83 9.19 31.09
CA ALA A 11 7.78 8.13 30.85
C ALA A 11 7.37 7.37 29.57
N GLN A 12 7.90 7.79 28.43
CA GLN A 12 7.87 6.99 27.20
C GLN A 12 8.78 5.78 27.41
N GLN A 13 8.22 4.66 27.83
CA GLN A 13 8.86 3.36 27.68
C GLN A 13 8.70 2.94 26.22
N SER A 14 9.70 3.25 25.40
CA SER A 14 9.82 2.66 24.07
C SER A 14 10.02 1.16 24.23
N PRO A 15 9.18 0.30 23.65
CA PRO A 15 9.42 -1.13 23.65
C PRO A 15 10.76 -1.39 22.97
N THR A 16 11.69 -1.97 23.67
CA THR A 16 12.96 -2.48 23.13
C THR A 16 12.63 -3.65 22.22
N VAL A 17 12.35 -3.38 20.95
CA VAL A 17 12.24 -4.42 19.92
C VAL A 17 13.65 -4.87 19.60
N THR A 18 14.12 -5.91 20.30
CA THR A 18 15.32 -6.64 19.91
C THR A 18 15.02 -7.46 18.65
N LYS A 19 15.01 -6.80 17.49
CA LYS A 19 15.06 -7.50 16.22
C LYS A 19 16.48 -8.04 16.05
N SER A 20 16.62 -9.37 15.96
CA SER A 20 17.87 -9.97 15.47
C SER A 20 18.24 -9.34 14.13
N PRO A 21 19.54 -9.02 13.89
CA PRO A 21 19.95 -8.45 12.63
C PRO A 21 19.59 -9.41 11.49
N LEU A 22 19.08 -8.87 10.39
CA LEU A 22 18.86 -9.64 9.16
C LEU A 22 20.23 -10.10 8.65
N THR A 23 20.48 -11.40 8.65
CA THR A 23 21.83 -11.97 8.43
C THR A 23 22.00 -12.53 7.02
N SER A 24 20.92 -12.67 6.24
CA SER A 24 20.97 -13.23 4.89
C SER A 24 19.99 -12.50 3.93
N THR A 25 20.23 -12.69 2.62
CA THR A 25 19.29 -12.22 1.58
C THR A 25 17.90 -12.83 1.75
N SER A 26 17.81 -14.08 2.19
CA SER A 26 16.53 -14.75 2.44
C SER A 26 15.75 -14.08 3.58
N ASP A 27 16.43 -13.70 4.67
CA ASP A 27 15.79 -13.02 5.80
C ASP A 27 15.24 -11.66 5.39
N LEU A 28 16.00 -10.91 4.58
CA LEU A 28 15.55 -9.63 4.03
C LEU A 28 14.33 -9.81 3.13
N THR A 29 14.36 -10.79 2.22
CA THR A 29 13.23 -11.06 1.32
C THR A 29 11.98 -11.45 2.10
N ILE A 30 12.10 -12.30 3.12
CA ILE A 30 10.98 -12.68 4.00
C ILE A 30 10.40 -11.46 4.72
N ALA A 31 11.27 -10.61 5.28
CA ALA A 31 10.83 -9.40 5.99
C ALA A 31 10.08 -8.43 5.07
N VAL A 32 10.59 -8.23 3.86
CA VAL A 32 9.95 -7.35 2.85
C VAL A 32 8.62 -7.91 2.38
N LEU A 33 8.55 -9.21 2.08
CA LEU A 33 7.31 -9.86 1.65
C LEU A 33 6.22 -9.78 2.73
N LYS A 34 6.62 -9.92 4.01
CA LYS A 34 5.70 -9.75 5.13
C LYS A 34 5.16 -8.32 5.20
N GLU A 35 6.02 -7.31 5.09
CA GLU A 35 5.60 -5.90 5.11
C GLU A 35 4.67 -5.57 3.94
N ILE A 36 4.96 -6.10 2.73
CA ILE A 36 4.09 -5.93 1.56
C ILE A 36 2.73 -6.58 1.80
N GLN A 37 2.67 -7.76 2.42
CA GLN A 37 1.42 -8.40 2.79
C GLN A 37 0.62 -7.58 3.80
N ASP A 38 1.27 -7.05 4.84
CA ASP A 38 0.62 -6.21 5.85
C ASP A 38 0.03 -4.92 5.24
N ILE A 39 0.69 -4.36 4.21
CA ILE A 39 0.20 -3.20 3.45
C ILE A 39 -0.98 -3.58 2.56
N GLU A 40 -0.89 -4.71 1.85
CA GLU A 40 -1.98 -5.23 1.02
C GLU A 40 -3.25 -5.43 1.85
N GLU A 41 -3.16 -6.10 2.99
CA GLU A 41 -4.31 -6.34 3.89
C GLU A 41 -4.99 -5.03 4.29
N ARG A 42 -4.22 -3.99 4.62
CA ARG A 42 -4.74 -2.66 4.94
C ARG A 42 -5.38 -1.96 3.73
N ALA A 43 -4.75 -2.02 2.58
CA ALA A 43 -5.26 -1.41 1.35
C ALA A 43 -6.56 -2.10 0.90
N VAL A 44 -6.61 -3.43 0.96
CA VAL A 44 -7.78 -4.23 0.64
C VAL A 44 -8.92 -3.96 1.63
N ALA A 45 -8.63 -3.90 2.93
CA ALA A 45 -9.64 -3.59 3.93
C ALA A 45 -10.30 -2.22 3.67
N ILE A 46 -9.53 -1.21 3.27
CA ILE A 46 -10.09 0.08 2.85
C ILE A 46 -10.88 -0.05 1.54
N ALA A 47 -10.34 -0.76 0.54
CA ALA A 47 -11.01 -0.93 -0.75
C ALA A 47 -12.38 -1.60 -0.61
N GLU A 48 -12.52 -2.52 0.33
CA GLU A 48 -13.77 -3.23 0.62
C GLU A 48 -14.74 -2.41 1.49
N ASP A 49 -14.24 -1.62 2.43
CA ASP A 49 -15.03 -0.96 3.46
C ASP A 49 -15.46 0.48 3.10
N PHE A 50 -14.68 1.21 2.29
CA PHE A 50 -14.95 2.63 2.03
C PHE A 50 -16.37 2.84 1.49
N PRO A 51 -17.16 3.83 1.97
CA PRO A 51 -18.58 3.99 1.61
C PRO A 51 -18.79 4.15 0.10
N ASP A 52 -19.73 3.41 -0.47
CA ASP A 52 -20.01 3.38 -1.91
C ASP A 52 -20.37 4.76 -2.47
N ASN A 53 -21.15 5.55 -1.72
CA ASN A 53 -21.55 6.90 -2.12
C ASN A 53 -20.40 7.91 -2.14
N LEU A 54 -19.27 7.61 -1.48
CA LEU A 54 -18.06 8.44 -1.43
C LEU A 54 -16.92 7.88 -2.28
N TYR A 55 -17.00 6.61 -2.67
CA TYR A 55 -15.89 5.82 -3.19
C TYR A 55 -15.21 6.45 -4.41
N ASN A 56 -16.00 6.91 -5.38
CA ASN A 56 -15.50 7.55 -6.61
C ASN A 56 -16.05 8.97 -6.80
N SER A 57 -16.51 9.60 -5.73
CA SER A 57 -17.09 10.95 -5.80
C SER A 57 -16.46 11.94 -4.82
N TYR A 58 -16.06 11.47 -3.63
CA TYR A 58 -15.50 12.35 -2.62
C TYR A 58 -14.07 12.78 -2.98
N ARG A 59 -13.85 14.10 -2.92
CA ARG A 59 -12.53 14.75 -3.01
C ARG A 59 -12.42 15.75 -1.86
N PRO A 60 -11.30 15.77 -1.10
CA PRO A 60 -11.08 16.77 -0.06
C PRO A 60 -11.29 18.17 -0.57
N LYS A 61 -12.13 18.98 0.14
CA LYS A 61 -12.50 20.36 -0.22
C LYS A 61 -13.13 20.51 -1.60
N GLY A 62 -13.56 19.43 -2.25
CA GLY A 62 -14.07 19.44 -3.63
C GLY A 62 -13.02 19.76 -4.71
N ASP A 63 -11.75 19.69 -4.37
CA ASP A 63 -10.65 19.94 -5.29
C ASP A 63 -10.56 18.83 -6.37
N GLN A 64 -10.73 19.21 -7.63
CA GLN A 64 -10.75 18.28 -8.76
C GLN A 64 -9.37 17.70 -9.09
N ASP A 65 -8.29 18.35 -8.64
CA ASP A 65 -6.92 17.85 -8.84
C ASP A 65 -6.54 16.78 -7.80
N VAL A 66 -7.36 16.61 -6.75
CA VAL A 66 -7.17 15.57 -5.74
C VAL A 66 -7.93 14.30 -6.13
N ARG A 67 -7.27 13.15 -6.03
CA ARG A 67 -7.85 11.85 -6.38
C ARG A 67 -8.99 11.46 -5.43
N THR A 68 -10.00 10.76 -5.95
CA THR A 68 -10.98 10.03 -5.12
C THR A 68 -10.35 8.80 -4.46
N ALA A 69 -11.07 8.13 -3.55
CA ALA A 69 -10.59 6.89 -2.95
C ALA A 69 -10.36 5.79 -4.01
N ALA A 70 -11.28 5.65 -4.97
CA ALA A 70 -11.13 4.73 -6.09
C ALA A 70 -9.87 5.03 -6.93
N GLU A 71 -9.66 6.29 -7.28
CA GLU A 71 -8.51 6.72 -8.07
C GLU A 71 -7.17 6.53 -7.33
N ILE A 72 -7.14 6.69 -6.00
CA ILE A 72 -5.96 6.39 -5.18
C ILE A 72 -5.65 4.89 -5.23
N LEU A 73 -6.66 4.04 -5.01
CA LEU A 73 -6.49 2.60 -5.00
C LEU A 73 -6.06 2.05 -6.37
N LEU A 74 -6.65 2.55 -7.45
CA LEU A 74 -6.24 2.21 -8.81
C LEU A 74 -4.82 2.70 -9.13
N HIS A 75 -4.43 3.87 -8.63
CA HIS A 75 -3.06 4.38 -8.76
C HIS A 75 -2.05 3.52 -7.99
N ILE A 76 -2.39 3.06 -6.77
CA ILE A 76 -1.55 2.08 -6.06
C ILE A 76 -1.37 0.82 -6.93
N ALA A 77 -2.46 0.30 -7.51
CA ALA A 77 -2.40 -0.89 -8.34
C ALA A 77 -1.52 -0.69 -9.59
N GLU A 78 -1.67 0.42 -10.29
CA GLU A 78 -0.86 0.77 -11.46
C GLU A 78 0.63 0.86 -11.12
N GLN A 79 0.98 1.57 -10.03
CA GLN A 79 2.36 1.70 -9.60
C GLN A 79 2.96 0.37 -9.13
N ASN A 80 2.20 -0.49 -8.48
CA ASN A 80 2.63 -1.84 -8.11
C ASN A 80 3.04 -2.66 -9.34
N TYR A 81 2.26 -2.62 -10.43
CA TYR A 81 2.63 -3.28 -11.68
C TYR A 81 3.88 -2.67 -12.32
N SER A 82 4.03 -1.35 -12.25
CA SER A 82 5.23 -0.64 -12.70
C SER A 82 6.47 -1.10 -11.96
N TYR A 83 6.45 -1.09 -10.62
CA TYR A 83 7.57 -1.55 -9.80
C TYR A 83 7.85 -3.04 -9.97
N ALA A 84 6.82 -3.88 -10.03
CA ALA A 84 6.97 -5.31 -10.32
C ALA A 84 7.67 -5.56 -11.67
N SER A 85 7.40 -4.73 -12.67
CA SER A 85 8.10 -4.78 -13.96
C SER A 85 9.58 -4.45 -13.83
N LEU A 86 9.94 -3.43 -13.05
CA LEU A 86 11.34 -3.03 -12.81
C LEU A 86 12.14 -4.07 -12.01
N MET A 87 11.46 -4.87 -11.21
CA MET A 87 12.07 -5.98 -10.46
C MET A 87 12.39 -7.18 -11.35
N ARG A 88 11.71 -7.35 -12.50
CA ARG A 88 11.88 -8.48 -13.41
C ARG A 88 13.05 -8.29 -14.38
N THR A 89 13.61 -9.39 -14.84
CA THR A 89 14.57 -9.38 -15.97
C THR A 89 13.83 -9.07 -17.28
N LYS A 90 14.57 -8.65 -18.31
CA LYS A 90 13.99 -8.41 -19.64
C LYS A 90 13.25 -9.64 -20.18
N GLN A 91 13.83 -10.83 -20.03
CA GLN A 91 13.20 -12.10 -20.44
C GLN A 91 11.87 -12.37 -19.71
N GLN A 92 11.83 -12.13 -18.38
CA GLN A 92 10.61 -12.29 -17.60
C GLN A 92 9.52 -11.28 -18.02
N GLN A 93 9.91 -10.04 -18.34
CA GLN A 93 8.97 -9.03 -18.85
C GLN A 93 8.39 -9.43 -20.22
N GLU A 94 9.22 -9.89 -21.13
CA GLU A 94 8.80 -10.36 -22.46
C GLU A 94 7.86 -11.57 -22.34
N ALA A 95 8.15 -12.52 -21.46
CA ALA A 95 7.29 -13.68 -21.20
C ALA A 95 5.92 -13.26 -20.61
N LEU A 96 5.91 -12.25 -19.71
CA LEU A 96 4.69 -11.74 -19.13
C LEU A 96 3.80 -11.05 -20.20
N ILE A 97 4.39 -10.28 -21.09
CA ILE A 97 3.71 -9.64 -22.22
C ILE A 97 3.15 -10.71 -23.16
N ALA A 98 3.97 -11.69 -23.57
CA ALA A 98 3.56 -12.76 -24.49
C ALA A 98 2.41 -13.62 -23.94
N SER A 99 2.35 -13.79 -22.63
CA SER A 99 1.26 -14.53 -21.96
C SER A 99 -0.04 -13.73 -21.82
N GLY A 100 -0.07 -12.45 -22.17
CA GLY A 100 -1.23 -11.56 -21.96
C GLY A 100 -1.52 -11.23 -20.50
N LYS A 101 -0.61 -11.57 -19.58
CA LYS A 101 -0.80 -11.34 -18.14
C LYS A 101 -0.40 -9.93 -17.67
N LYS A 102 0.28 -9.15 -18.54
CA LYS A 102 0.59 -7.75 -18.21
C LYS A 102 -0.64 -6.89 -18.51
N PRO A 103 -1.31 -6.33 -17.50
CA PRO A 103 -2.46 -5.47 -17.76
C PRO A 103 -2.01 -4.15 -18.39
N ASP A 104 -2.88 -3.56 -19.22
CA ASP A 104 -2.69 -2.21 -19.74
C ASP A 104 -2.92 -1.18 -18.63
N ALA A 105 -2.12 -0.12 -18.58
CA ALA A 105 -2.24 0.94 -17.59
C ALA A 105 -3.61 1.63 -17.65
N LYS A 106 -4.17 1.81 -18.83
CA LYS A 106 -5.51 2.39 -19.02
C LYS A 106 -6.58 1.50 -18.38
N ASP A 107 -6.49 0.18 -18.57
CA ASP A 107 -7.45 -0.76 -17.99
C ASP A 107 -7.34 -0.78 -16.47
N ILE A 108 -6.12 -0.70 -15.92
CA ILE A 108 -5.92 -0.61 -14.47
C ILE A 108 -6.58 0.66 -13.92
N LEU A 109 -6.32 1.81 -14.52
CA LEU A 109 -6.78 3.12 -14.03
C LEU A 109 -8.26 3.40 -14.29
N THR A 110 -8.93 2.59 -15.13
CA THR A 110 -10.36 2.76 -15.40
C THR A 110 -11.18 2.22 -14.23
N PHE A 111 -11.99 3.10 -13.62
CA PHE A 111 -12.97 2.71 -12.61
C PHE A 111 -14.18 2.05 -13.28
N VAL A 112 -14.51 0.84 -12.88
CA VAL A 112 -15.71 0.09 -13.31
C VAL A 112 -16.67 -0.08 -12.13
N SER A 113 -16.18 -0.61 -11.03
CA SER A 113 -16.94 -0.80 -9.79
C SER A 113 -15.97 -0.95 -8.61
N LYS A 114 -16.50 -0.84 -7.40
CA LYS A 114 -15.74 -1.10 -6.17
C LYS A 114 -15.14 -2.51 -6.16
N GLN A 115 -15.92 -3.52 -6.56
CA GLN A 115 -15.42 -4.91 -6.64
C GLN A 115 -14.28 -5.06 -7.64
N ASP A 116 -14.33 -4.38 -8.79
CA ASP A 116 -13.25 -4.35 -9.78
C ASP A 116 -11.98 -3.72 -9.19
N VAL A 117 -12.10 -2.62 -8.44
CA VAL A 117 -10.96 -2.00 -7.75
C VAL A 117 -10.32 -2.96 -6.75
N VAL A 118 -11.12 -3.66 -5.94
CA VAL A 118 -10.62 -4.69 -4.99
C VAL A 118 -9.82 -5.77 -5.71
N VAL A 119 -10.35 -6.28 -6.83
CA VAL A 119 -9.67 -7.30 -7.65
C VAL A 119 -8.34 -6.78 -8.19
N LYS A 120 -8.32 -5.56 -8.74
CA LYS A 120 -7.11 -4.92 -9.29
C LYS A 120 -6.04 -4.68 -8.22
N VAL A 121 -6.45 -4.21 -7.04
CA VAL A 121 -5.53 -4.00 -5.91
C VAL A 121 -4.90 -5.32 -5.50
N LYS A 122 -5.69 -6.37 -5.23
CA LYS A 122 -5.19 -7.71 -4.86
C LYS A 122 -4.22 -8.27 -5.92
N ALA A 123 -4.61 -8.20 -7.19
CA ALA A 123 -3.78 -8.69 -8.29
C ALA A 123 -2.45 -7.94 -8.42
N SER A 124 -2.44 -6.63 -8.19
CA SER A 124 -1.23 -5.81 -8.26
C SER A 124 -0.21 -6.16 -7.17
N PHE A 125 -0.66 -6.38 -5.94
CA PHE A 125 0.20 -6.83 -4.84
C PHE A 125 0.72 -8.27 -5.06
N ALA A 126 -0.12 -9.15 -5.62
CA ALA A 126 0.34 -10.48 -6.03
C ALA A 126 1.47 -10.39 -7.06
N ALA A 127 1.34 -9.52 -8.07
CA ALA A 127 2.39 -9.30 -9.08
C ALA A 127 3.71 -8.80 -8.48
N VAL A 128 3.67 -7.97 -7.43
CA VAL A 128 4.86 -7.53 -6.67
C VAL A 128 5.50 -8.70 -5.95
N ARG A 129 4.71 -9.49 -5.19
CA ARG A 129 5.25 -10.66 -4.46
C ARG A 129 5.89 -11.67 -5.40
N GLU A 130 5.23 -11.99 -6.52
CA GLU A 130 5.79 -12.87 -7.56
C GLU A 130 7.11 -12.31 -8.11
N ALA A 131 7.18 -11.02 -8.43
CA ALA A 131 8.40 -10.41 -8.96
C ALA A 131 9.58 -10.48 -7.98
N ILE A 132 9.34 -10.34 -6.68
CA ILE A 132 10.35 -10.47 -5.63
C ILE A 132 10.77 -11.93 -5.46
N GLN A 133 9.80 -12.86 -5.45
CA GLN A 133 10.07 -14.30 -5.29
C GLN A 133 10.83 -14.89 -6.47
N ASP A 134 10.47 -14.48 -7.70
CA ASP A 134 11.12 -14.93 -8.93
C ASP A 134 12.54 -14.36 -9.11
N ASN A 135 12.81 -13.22 -8.49
CA ASN A 135 14.09 -12.53 -8.57
C ASN A 135 14.46 -11.84 -7.25
N PRO A 136 14.87 -12.62 -6.22
CA PRO A 136 15.17 -12.10 -4.88
C PRO A 136 16.56 -11.43 -4.83
N ASP A 137 16.88 -10.59 -5.81
CA ASP A 137 18.14 -9.85 -5.90
C ASP A 137 18.14 -8.64 -4.96
N PRO A 138 19.03 -8.59 -3.94
CA PRO A 138 19.13 -7.43 -3.03
C PRO A 138 19.42 -6.10 -3.73
N LYS A 139 19.98 -6.13 -4.94
CA LYS A 139 20.19 -4.93 -5.76
C LYS A 139 18.88 -4.28 -6.21
N LYS A 140 17.77 -4.98 -6.08
CA LYS A 140 16.42 -4.48 -6.38
C LYS A 140 15.70 -3.91 -5.17
N ILE A 141 16.35 -3.86 -4.00
CA ILE A 141 15.76 -3.40 -2.74
C ILE A 141 15.15 -1.99 -2.84
N GLU A 142 15.70 -1.12 -3.66
CA GLU A 142 15.14 0.21 -3.89
C GLU A 142 13.68 0.14 -4.38
N TRP A 143 13.37 -0.77 -5.31
CA TRP A 143 12.03 -0.97 -5.84
C TRP A 143 11.09 -1.61 -4.81
N TRP A 144 11.61 -2.51 -3.96
CA TRP A 144 10.86 -3.07 -2.86
C TRP A 144 10.44 -2.00 -1.86
N LEU A 145 11.38 -1.11 -1.51
CA LEU A 145 11.12 0.02 -0.62
C LEU A 145 10.18 1.06 -1.25
N TYR A 146 10.25 1.27 -2.56
CA TYR A 146 9.31 2.15 -3.26
C TYR A 146 7.87 1.64 -3.16
N VAL A 147 7.61 0.34 -3.35
CA VAL A 147 6.27 -0.23 -3.15
C VAL A 147 5.76 0.05 -1.75
N ILE A 148 6.60 -0.19 -0.74
CA ILE A 148 6.25 0.01 0.68
C ILE A 148 5.96 1.48 0.95
N ALA A 149 6.86 2.38 0.58
CA ALA A 149 6.75 3.81 0.86
C ALA A 149 5.56 4.45 0.12
N HIS A 150 5.39 4.15 -1.16
CA HIS A 150 4.33 4.67 -2.00
C HIS A 150 2.95 4.23 -1.51
N SER A 151 2.78 2.93 -1.27
CA SER A 151 1.50 2.39 -0.80
C SER A 151 1.13 2.90 0.60
N ASN A 152 2.10 3.03 1.53
CA ASN A 152 1.87 3.61 2.85
C ASN A 152 1.51 5.10 2.79
N GLY A 153 2.14 5.87 1.89
CA GLY A 153 1.79 7.28 1.67
C GLY A 153 0.33 7.44 1.26
N HIS A 154 -0.12 6.64 0.31
CA HIS A 154 -1.51 6.65 -0.15
C HIS A 154 -2.50 6.06 0.86
N PHE A 155 -2.09 5.06 1.63
CA PHE A 155 -2.88 4.57 2.77
C PHE A 155 -3.15 5.71 3.77
N GLY A 156 -2.16 6.54 4.09
CA GLY A 156 -2.34 7.72 4.94
C GLY A 156 -3.38 8.69 4.38
N ASN A 157 -3.38 8.95 3.06
CA ASN A 157 -4.40 9.78 2.42
C ASN A 157 -5.80 9.18 2.58
N LEU A 158 -5.96 7.88 2.37
CA LEU A 158 -7.25 7.19 2.52
C LEU A 158 -7.75 7.21 3.97
N VAL A 159 -6.87 7.07 4.96
CA VAL A 159 -7.20 7.26 6.39
C VAL A 159 -7.72 8.67 6.65
N THR A 160 -7.11 9.70 6.05
CA THR A 160 -7.58 11.08 6.14
C THR A 160 -8.98 11.22 5.57
N TYR A 161 -9.29 10.59 4.41
CA TYR A 161 -10.62 10.62 3.80
C TYR A 161 -11.71 10.03 4.70
N TYR A 162 -11.41 8.94 5.42
CA TYR A 162 -12.31 8.43 6.46
C TYR A 162 -12.60 9.50 7.50
N ARG A 163 -11.56 10.11 8.05
CA ARG A 163 -11.66 11.09 9.13
C ARG A 163 -12.40 12.35 8.72
N ASP A 164 -12.16 12.86 7.53
CA ASP A 164 -12.84 14.03 6.96
C ASP A 164 -14.36 13.81 6.82
N ASN A 165 -14.77 12.54 6.65
CA ASN A 165 -16.18 12.16 6.57
C ASN A 165 -16.76 11.64 7.90
N GLY A 166 -16.07 11.85 9.03
CA GLY A 166 -16.53 11.44 10.35
C GLY A 166 -16.52 9.91 10.57
N LEU A 167 -15.77 9.18 9.75
CA LEU A 167 -15.69 7.73 9.78
C LEU A 167 -14.41 7.24 10.48
N VAL A 168 -14.46 6.01 11.00
CA VAL A 168 -13.29 5.34 11.58
C VAL A 168 -12.73 4.36 10.54
N PRO A 169 -11.42 4.47 10.17
CA PRO A 169 -10.81 3.51 9.25
C PRO A 169 -10.85 2.08 9.79
N PRO A 170 -10.94 1.04 8.91
CA PRO A 170 -11.00 -0.36 9.33
C PRO A 170 -9.90 -0.75 10.32
N THR A 171 -8.68 -0.32 10.05
CA THR A 171 -7.49 -0.62 10.87
C THR A 171 -7.45 0.10 12.24
N SER A 172 -8.38 1.02 12.49
CA SER A 172 -8.52 1.75 13.76
C SER A 172 -9.76 1.33 14.55
N ARG A 173 -10.52 0.35 14.08
CA ARG A 173 -11.67 -0.23 14.80
C ARG A 173 -11.16 -1.31 15.73
N GLN A 174 -11.51 -1.20 17.02
CA GLN A 174 -11.26 -2.21 18.05
C GLN A 174 -12.41 -3.19 18.11
#